data_b9ea2662253a92226a83a122f68b3c93
#
_entry.id   b9ea2662253a92226a83a122f68b3c93
#
_cell.length_a   1.000
_cell.length_b   1.000
_cell.length_c   1.000
_cell.angle_alpha   90.00
_cell.angle_beta   90.00
_cell.angle_gamma   90.00
#
_symmetry.space_group_name_H-M   'P 1'
#
loop_
_entity.id
_entity.type
_entity.pdbx_description
1 polymer ?
#
loop_
_entity_poly.entity_id
_entity_poly.type
_entity_poly.pdbx_seq_one_letter_code
_entity_poly.pdbx_strand_id
1 'polypeptide(L)'
;MTRIVRSALLQSAYTGDKQTMIDKHVNYVEQAASQGAQIMCFQELFYSPYFCQVQDVKYYSWAEQVPDGPTITLMQEIAAKHKIVLVVPLYEEEDFGIYYNTGAVIDSDGAFLGKYRKTHL
;
A
#
# COMPACT_ATOMS: atom_id res chain seq x y z
N MET A 1 -25.57 -6.71 -19.42
CA MET A 1 -25.57 -5.44 -18.64
C MET A 1 -24.13 -4.97 -18.44
N THR A 2 -23.83 -3.76 -18.80
CA THR A 2 -22.50 -3.20 -18.62
C THR A 2 -22.35 -2.64 -17.21
N ARG A 3 -21.25 -2.98 -16.55
CA ARG A 3 -20.90 -2.45 -15.24
C ARG A 3 -19.63 -1.61 -15.36
N ILE A 4 -19.69 -0.39 -14.86
CA ILE A 4 -18.54 0.52 -14.86
C ILE A 4 -17.95 0.57 -13.46
N VAL A 5 -16.64 0.36 -13.36
CA VAL A 5 -15.89 0.51 -12.11
C VAL A 5 -14.92 1.68 -12.29
N ARG A 6 -15.00 2.66 -11.39
CA ARG A 6 -14.11 3.81 -11.40
C ARG A 6 -12.86 3.51 -10.57
N SER A 7 -11.71 3.56 -11.18
CA SER A 7 -10.44 3.24 -10.54
C SER A 7 -9.52 4.45 -10.49
N ALA A 8 -8.60 4.43 -9.53
CA ALA A 8 -7.54 5.42 -9.41
C ALA A 8 -6.18 4.72 -9.32
N LEU A 9 -5.18 5.30 -9.96
CA LEU A 9 -3.78 4.88 -9.85
C LEU A 9 -2.98 6.04 -9.28
N LEU A 10 -2.11 5.74 -8.33
CA LEU A 10 -1.24 6.74 -7.74
C LEU A 10 0.20 6.48 -8.13
N GLN A 11 0.83 7.51 -8.66
CA GLN A 11 2.26 7.55 -8.92
C GLN A 11 2.79 8.88 -8.41
N SER A 12 3.79 8.84 -7.54
CA SER A 12 4.33 10.04 -6.93
C SER A 12 5.82 9.89 -6.60
N ALA A 13 6.49 11.03 -6.42
CA ALA A 13 7.88 11.06 -6.03
C ALA A 13 8.04 10.77 -4.53
N TYR A 14 9.14 10.13 -4.16
CA TYR A 14 9.51 9.93 -2.78
C TYR A 14 9.82 11.27 -2.10
N THR A 15 9.26 11.49 -0.91
CA THR A 15 9.36 12.76 -0.18
C THR A 15 10.52 12.80 0.81
N GLY A 16 11.32 11.73 0.93
CA GLY A 16 12.48 11.67 1.82
C GLY A 16 12.24 10.96 3.15
N ASP A 17 10.99 10.56 3.46
CA ASP A 17 10.64 10.00 4.77
C ASP A 17 9.39 9.12 4.65
N LYS A 18 9.39 8.00 5.39
CA LYS A 18 8.33 7.00 5.37
C LYS A 18 6.98 7.58 5.77
N GLN A 19 6.94 8.35 6.87
CA GLN A 19 5.68 8.86 7.40
C GLN A 19 5.04 9.87 6.45
N THR A 20 5.82 10.76 5.85
CA THR A 20 5.28 11.72 4.88
C THR A 20 4.74 11.04 3.64
N MET A 21 5.34 9.92 3.21
CA MET A 21 4.80 9.12 2.11
C MET A 21 3.47 8.48 2.48
N ILE A 22 3.35 7.94 3.69
CA ILE A 22 2.08 7.37 4.17
C ILE A 22 1.00 8.45 4.23
N ASP A 23 1.28 9.60 4.82
CA ASP A 23 0.35 10.73 4.92
C ASP A 23 -0.09 11.22 3.54
N LYS A 24 0.85 11.32 2.61
CA LYS A 24 0.58 11.71 1.22
C LYS A 24 -0.41 10.74 0.54
N HIS A 25 -0.21 9.44 0.74
CA HIS A 25 -1.08 8.42 0.15
C HIS A 25 -2.48 8.43 0.77
N VAL A 26 -2.58 8.63 2.08
CA VAL A 26 -3.88 8.81 2.75
C VAL A 26 -4.64 9.99 2.15
N ASN A 27 -3.98 11.13 1.94
CA ASN A 27 -4.60 12.30 1.33
C ASN A 27 -5.08 12.01 -0.11
N TYR A 28 -4.31 11.26 -0.89
CA TYR A 28 -4.72 10.89 -2.25
C TYR A 28 -5.88 9.89 -2.26
N VAL A 29 -5.97 9.01 -1.27
CA VAL A 29 -7.17 8.14 -1.12
C VAL A 29 -8.41 8.98 -0.89
N GLU A 30 -8.34 9.97 -0.01
CA GLU A 30 -9.45 10.88 0.23
C GLU A 30 -9.89 11.62 -1.04
N GLN A 31 -8.92 12.12 -1.81
CA GLN A 31 -9.20 12.80 -3.08
C GLN A 31 -9.83 11.86 -4.10
N ALA A 32 -9.29 10.65 -4.25
CA ALA A 32 -9.82 9.66 -5.18
C ALA A 32 -11.25 9.26 -4.81
N ALA A 33 -11.49 8.99 -3.54
CA ALA A 33 -12.82 8.62 -3.04
C ALA A 33 -13.84 9.76 -3.27
N SER A 34 -13.43 11.02 -3.06
CA SER A 34 -14.28 12.18 -3.30
C SER A 34 -14.67 12.34 -4.78
N GLN A 35 -13.86 11.79 -5.68
CA GLN A 35 -14.13 11.78 -7.12
C GLN A 35 -14.85 10.50 -7.58
N GLY A 36 -15.27 9.66 -6.64
CA GLY A 36 -16.05 8.46 -6.94
C GLY A 36 -15.22 7.21 -7.24
N ALA A 37 -13.91 7.20 -6.97
CA ALA A 37 -13.11 6.00 -7.15
C ALA A 37 -13.58 4.88 -6.22
N GLN A 38 -13.69 3.67 -6.76
CA GLN A 38 -14.15 2.48 -6.05
C GLN A 38 -13.00 1.55 -5.71
N ILE A 39 -11.90 1.64 -6.45
CA ILE A 39 -10.65 0.91 -6.23
C ILE A 39 -9.47 1.82 -6.54
N MET A 40 -8.43 1.72 -5.73
CA MET A 40 -7.19 2.49 -5.91
C MET A 40 -5.98 1.61 -5.68
N CYS A 41 -4.99 1.72 -6.57
CA CYS A 41 -3.71 1.03 -6.45
C CYS A 41 -2.61 2.05 -6.22
N PHE A 42 -1.78 1.83 -5.19
CA PHE A 42 -0.58 2.62 -4.93
C PHE A 42 0.60 2.13 -5.78
N GLN A 43 1.66 2.91 -5.81
CA GLN A 43 2.89 2.52 -6.48
C GLN A 43 3.66 1.45 -5.70
N GLU A 44 4.57 0.75 -6.39
CA GLU A 44 5.43 -0.29 -5.79
C GLU A 44 6.22 0.28 -4.62
N LEU A 45 6.25 -0.45 -3.48
CA LEU A 45 6.98 -0.05 -2.27
C LEU A 45 6.65 1.40 -1.86
N PHE A 46 5.37 1.69 -1.73
CA PHE A 46 4.85 3.07 -1.79
C PHE A 46 5.42 4.03 -0.76
N TYR A 47 5.83 3.56 0.42
CA TYR A 47 6.33 4.46 1.48
C TYR A 47 7.86 4.59 1.49
N SER A 48 8.55 4.00 0.52
CA SER A 48 10.02 4.05 0.44
C SER A 48 10.48 4.51 -0.94
N PRO A 49 11.77 4.88 -1.09
CA PRO A 49 12.35 4.89 -2.41
C PRO A 49 12.43 3.45 -2.93
N TYR A 50 12.61 3.27 -4.24
CA TYR A 50 12.85 1.95 -4.80
C TYR A 50 14.29 1.52 -4.42
N PHE A 51 14.43 0.87 -3.27
CA PHE A 51 15.73 0.54 -2.68
C PHE A 51 16.34 -0.76 -3.22
N CYS A 52 15.61 -1.51 -4.03
CA CYS A 52 16.08 -2.83 -4.53
C CYS A 52 17.35 -2.73 -5.39
N GLN A 53 17.66 -1.53 -5.89
CA GLN A 53 18.87 -1.27 -6.68
C GLN A 53 20.11 -0.94 -5.82
N VAL A 54 19.95 -0.80 -4.51
CA VAL A 54 21.04 -0.51 -3.56
C VAL A 54 21.08 -1.58 -2.47
N GLN A 55 22.27 -1.82 -1.92
CA GLN A 55 22.44 -2.78 -0.83
C GLN A 55 22.71 -2.01 0.46
N ASP A 56 21.65 -1.59 1.13
CA ASP A 56 21.72 -0.83 2.36
C ASP A 56 20.84 -1.48 3.42
N VAL A 57 21.45 -1.94 4.49
CA VAL A 57 20.80 -2.66 5.58
C VAL A 57 19.76 -1.81 6.33
N LYS A 58 19.81 -0.49 6.20
CA LYS A 58 18.85 0.41 6.87
C LYS A 58 17.42 0.14 6.43
N TYR A 59 17.21 -0.33 5.19
CA TYR A 59 15.86 -0.58 4.68
C TYR A 59 15.17 -1.79 5.31
N TYR A 60 15.90 -2.70 5.94
CA TYR A 60 15.27 -3.81 6.67
C TYR A 60 14.37 -3.31 7.81
N SER A 61 14.74 -2.20 8.44
CA SER A 61 13.93 -1.61 9.50
C SER A 61 12.61 -1.00 9.02
N TRP A 62 12.42 -0.86 7.70
CA TRP A 62 11.20 -0.30 7.11
C TRP A 62 10.16 -1.36 6.79
N ALA A 63 10.53 -2.64 6.86
CA ALA A 63 9.60 -3.74 6.61
C ALA A 63 8.58 -3.85 7.75
N GLU A 64 7.38 -4.29 7.39
CA GLU A 64 6.28 -4.48 8.33
C GLU A 64 5.62 -5.82 8.12
N GLN A 65 5.01 -6.35 9.16
CA GLN A 65 4.17 -7.54 9.04
C GLN A 65 2.90 -7.22 8.25
N VAL A 66 2.45 -8.18 7.45
CA VAL A 66 1.24 -8.05 6.65
C VAL A 66 0.33 -9.24 6.96
N PRO A 67 -0.89 -9.01 7.49
CA PRO A 67 -1.57 -7.71 7.65
C PRO A 67 -1.36 -6.99 9.00
N ASP A 68 -0.64 -7.56 9.95
CA ASP A 68 -0.68 -7.12 11.35
C ASP A 68 0.12 -5.84 11.65
N GLY A 69 0.94 -5.37 10.71
CA GLY A 69 1.74 -4.16 10.88
C GLY A 69 0.92 -2.86 10.84
N PRO A 70 1.55 -1.74 11.23
CA PRO A 70 0.84 -0.46 11.39
C PRO A 70 0.28 0.10 10.08
N THR A 71 1.00 -0.06 8.95
CA THR A 71 0.56 0.52 7.68
C THR A 71 -0.69 -0.15 7.14
N ILE A 72 -0.74 -1.49 7.13
CA ILE A 72 -1.94 -2.19 6.67
C ILE A 72 -3.11 -1.95 7.63
N THR A 73 -2.87 -1.92 8.94
CA THR A 73 -3.91 -1.58 9.92
C THR A 73 -4.51 -0.20 9.63
N LEU A 74 -3.67 0.81 9.37
CA LEU A 74 -4.12 2.14 8.98
C LEU A 74 -4.93 2.09 7.68
N MET A 75 -4.43 1.39 6.67
CA MET A 75 -5.10 1.33 5.36
C MET A 75 -6.43 0.58 5.41
N GLN A 76 -6.58 -0.37 6.33
CA GLN A 76 -7.88 -1.01 6.59
C GLN A 76 -8.90 0.00 7.13
N GLU A 77 -8.48 0.87 8.05
CA GLU A 77 -9.34 1.94 8.57
C GLU A 77 -9.71 2.94 7.47
N ILE A 78 -8.74 3.33 6.66
CA ILE A 78 -8.94 4.27 5.54
C ILE A 78 -9.86 3.68 4.47
N ALA A 79 -9.66 2.41 4.11
CA ALA A 79 -10.53 1.71 3.15
C ALA A 79 -11.98 1.68 3.61
N ALA A 80 -12.21 1.34 4.87
CA ALA A 80 -13.55 1.30 5.46
C ALA A 80 -14.19 2.69 5.53
N LYS A 81 -13.42 3.69 5.94
CA LYS A 81 -13.89 5.08 6.07
C LYS A 81 -14.38 5.65 4.74
N HIS A 82 -13.62 5.41 3.68
CA HIS A 82 -13.92 5.95 2.35
C HIS A 82 -14.64 4.96 1.42
N LYS A 83 -14.92 3.76 1.90
CA LYS A 83 -15.62 2.69 1.13
C LYS A 83 -14.93 2.42 -0.21
N ILE A 84 -13.62 2.28 -0.18
CA ILE A 84 -12.78 2.09 -1.35
C ILE A 84 -11.90 0.84 -1.17
N VAL A 85 -11.80 0.03 -2.24
CA VAL A 85 -10.85 -1.11 -2.27
C VAL A 85 -9.44 -0.54 -2.49
N LEU A 86 -8.49 -0.98 -1.68
CA LEU A 86 -7.09 -0.56 -1.78
C LEU A 86 -6.18 -1.72 -2.14
N VAL A 87 -5.29 -1.48 -3.10
CA VAL A 87 -4.14 -2.35 -3.38
C VAL A 87 -2.91 -1.60 -2.88
N VAL A 88 -2.25 -2.17 -1.88
CA VAL A 88 -1.19 -1.51 -1.10
C VAL A 88 0.12 -2.28 -1.23
N PRO A 89 1.01 -1.87 -2.15
CA PRO A 89 2.34 -2.48 -2.28
C PRO A 89 3.30 -1.94 -1.22
N LEU A 90 3.90 -2.85 -0.44
CA LEU A 90 4.83 -2.47 0.62
C LEU A 90 5.91 -3.54 0.86
N TYR A 91 6.88 -3.21 1.72
CA TYR A 91 7.93 -4.12 2.13
C TYR A 91 7.46 -4.94 3.33
N GLU A 92 7.39 -6.25 3.15
CA GLU A 92 6.89 -7.18 4.16
C GLU A 92 8.03 -7.89 4.88
N GLU A 93 7.92 -8.01 6.21
CA GLU A 93 8.68 -8.95 7.02
C GLU A 93 7.74 -10.06 7.51
N GLU A 94 7.93 -11.28 7.01
CA GLU A 94 7.11 -12.42 7.44
C GLU A 94 7.59 -12.98 8.78
N ASP A 95 8.90 -13.16 8.87
CA ASP A 95 9.58 -13.65 10.07
C ASP A 95 10.97 -13.03 10.09
N PHE A 96 11.68 -13.18 11.20
CA PHE A 96 13.00 -12.59 11.34
C PHE A 96 13.92 -12.97 10.17
N GLY A 97 14.37 -11.95 9.44
CA GLY A 97 15.26 -12.13 8.30
C GLY A 97 14.62 -12.59 7.00
N ILE A 98 13.28 -12.69 6.95
CA ILE A 98 12.55 -13.11 5.74
C ILE A 98 11.66 -11.97 5.26
N TYR A 99 12.00 -11.40 4.11
CA TYR A 99 11.40 -10.19 3.56
C TYR A 99 10.84 -10.41 2.16
N TYR A 100 9.77 -9.69 1.84
CA TYR A 100 9.12 -9.76 0.53
C TYR A 100 8.69 -8.38 0.04
N ASN A 101 8.69 -8.21 -1.27
CA ASN A 101 8.00 -7.13 -1.96
C ASN A 101 6.55 -7.60 -2.18
N THR A 102 5.61 -7.01 -1.45
CA THR A 102 4.26 -7.57 -1.29
C THR A 102 3.20 -6.55 -1.69
N GLY A 103 2.17 -7.02 -2.39
CA GLY A 103 0.94 -6.26 -2.61
C GLY A 103 -0.17 -6.80 -1.72
N ALA A 104 -0.71 -5.98 -0.84
CA ALA A 104 -1.84 -6.32 0.01
C ALA A 104 -3.14 -5.80 -0.59
N VAL A 105 -4.22 -6.57 -0.49
CA VAL A 105 -5.54 -6.17 -0.99
C VAL A 105 -6.51 -6.05 0.17
N ILE A 106 -7.15 -4.88 0.27
CA ILE A 106 -8.08 -4.52 1.34
C ILE A 106 -9.43 -4.18 0.72
N ASP A 107 -10.49 -4.79 1.23
CA ASP A 107 -11.84 -4.54 0.74
C ASP A 107 -12.39 -3.19 1.24
N SER A 108 -13.47 -2.74 0.61
CA SER A 108 -14.11 -1.48 0.92
C SER A 108 -14.77 -1.40 2.30
N ASP A 109 -14.91 -2.53 2.98
CA ASP A 109 -15.32 -2.58 4.40
C ASP A 109 -14.13 -2.63 5.38
N GLY A 110 -12.90 -2.58 4.86
CA GLY A 110 -11.68 -2.68 5.64
C GLY A 110 -11.15 -4.10 5.83
N ALA A 111 -11.84 -5.12 5.32
CA ALA A 111 -11.37 -6.50 5.46
C ALA A 111 -10.10 -6.74 4.65
N PHE A 112 -9.13 -7.41 5.24
CA PHE A 112 -7.94 -7.86 4.51
C PHE A 112 -8.30 -9.08 3.67
N LEU A 113 -8.18 -8.95 2.35
CA LEU A 113 -8.57 -10.01 1.41
C LEU A 113 -7.45 -10.99 1.11
N GLY A 114 -6.20 -10.55 1.21
CA GLY A 114 -5.05 -11.38 0.91
C GLY A 114 -3.86 -10.57 0.42
N LYS A 115 -2.77 -11.28 0.10
CA LYS A 115 -1.54 -10.65 -0.37
C LYS A 115 -0.89 -11.47 -1.48
N TYR A 116 -0.15 -10.79 -2.35
CA TYR A 116 0.69 -11.37 -3.37
C TYR A 116 2.14 -10.94 -3.14
N ARG A 117 3.05 -11.89 -3.18
CA ARG A 117 4.49 -11.64 -3.06
C ARG A 117 5.13 -11.69 -4.44
N LYS A 118 5.82 -10.63 -4.82
CA LYS A 118 6.48 -10.52 -6.12
C LYS A 118 7.53 -11.63 -6.27
N THR A 119 7.44 -12.37 -7.37
CA THR A 119 8.31 -13.53 -7.62
C THR A 119 9.68 -13.11 -8.13
N HIS A 120 9.73 -12.13 -9.04
CA HIS A 120 10.96 -11.62 -9.63
C HIS A 120 11.16 -10.15 -9.30
N LEU A 121 12.32 -9.83 -8.76
CA LEU A 121 12.70 -8.47 -8.42
C LEU A 121 13.58 -7.83 -9.50
#